data_28fe195e4e03d26fa3b9281c2bce7d16
#
_entry.id   28fe195e4e03d26fa3b9281c2bce7d16
#
_cell.length_a   1.000
_cell.length_b   1.000
_cell.length_c   1.000
_cell.angle_alpha   90.00
_cell.angle_beta   90.00
_cell.angle_gamma   90.00
#
_symmetry.space_group_name_H-M   'P 1'
#
loop_
_entity.id
_entity.type
_entity.pdbx_description
1 polymer ?
#
loop_
_entity_poly.entity_id
_entity_poly.type
_entity_poly.pdbx_seq_one_letter_code
_entity_poly.pdbx_strand_id
1 'polypeptide(L)'
;MASYTKQSFSEARQKLDPRAFVDLNDTLVRHWYAANHYPVIGQMIPVAIDGSTLEIPNTPKLREFYGETGGKQAPGLARAQMSHAYDVANGICLSAVLDRYEASERDLALRNMQAVYGLVGQSLPILWLFDRGDPWTAPRTSRA
;
A
#
# COMPACT_ATOMS: atom_id res chain seq x y z
N MET A 1 29.02 21.06 -14.71
CA MET A 1 27.92 20.17 -14.35
C MET A 1 28.41 18.73 -14.43
N ALA A 2 28.26 17.95 -13.38
CA ALA A 2 28.63 16.53 -13.41
C ALA A 2 27.68 15.78 -14.34
N SER A 3 28.18 15.09 -15.34
CA SER A 3 27.42 14.27 -16.26
C SER A 3 27.21 12.89 -15.61
N TYR A 4 25.98 12.55 -15.25
CA TYR A 4 25.65 11.23 -14.74
C TYR A 4 25.31 10.29 -15.89
N THR A 5 25.90 9.10 -15.90
CA THR A 5 25.56 8.05 -16.87
C THR A 5 24.34 7.25 -16.39
N LYS A 6 23.64 6.59 -17.32
CA LYS A 6 22.55 5.67 -16.97
C LYS A 6 22.99 4.55 -16.02
N GLN A 7 24.24 4.10 -16.16
CA GLN A 7 24.83 3.08 -15.32
C GLN A 7 25.04 3.58 -13.89
N SER A 8 25.65 4.77 -13.72
CA SER A 8 25.88 5.35 -12.38
C SER A 8 24.56 5.62 -11.64
N PHE A 9 23.51 6.02 -12.36
CA PHE A 9 22.18 6.16 -11.77
C PHE A 9 21.60 4.82 -11.33
N SER A 10 21.72 3.76 -12.16
CA SER A 10 21.26 2.41 -11.81
C SER A 10 21.98 1.86 -10.57
N GLU A 11 23.30 2.03 -10.50
CA GLU A 11 24.11 1.60 -9.35
C GLU A 11 23.76 2.38 -8.08
N ALA A 12 23.54 3.69 -8.19
CA ALA A 12 23.11 4.52 -7.04
C ALA A 12 21.75 4.09 -6.52
N ARG A 13 20.78 3.80 -7.42
CA ARG A 13 19.44 3.33 -7.05
C ARG A 13 19.46 2.00 -6.30
N GLN A 14 20.37 1.09 -6.65
CA GLN A 14 20.51 -0.21 -5.97
C GLN A 14 20.99 -0.08 -4.50
N LYS A 15 21.59 1.05 -4.15
CA LYS A 15 22.06 1.34 -2.79
C LYS A 15 20.98 1.94 -1.89
N LEU A 16 19.84 2.35 -2.45
CA LEU A 16 18.74 2.90 -1.68
C LEU A 16 18.03 1.78 -0.92
N ASP A 17 17.93 1.94 0.38
CA ASP A 17 17.06 1.08 1.19
C ASP A 17 15.60 1.40 0.87
N PRO A 18 14.77 0.42 0.49
CA PRO A 18 13.34 0.63 0.25
C PRO A 18 12.61 1.27 1.43
N ARG A 19 13.08 1.06 2.65
CA ARG A 19 12.52 1.68 3.86
C ARG A 19 12.57 3.19 3.85
N ALA A 20 13.58 3.79 3.17
CA ALA A 20 13.66 5.23 3.05
C ALA A 20 12.41 5.87 2.43
N PHE A 21 11.75 5.17 1.50
CA PHE A 21 10.49 5.64 0.90
C PHE A 21 9.32 5.52 1.86
N VAL A 22 9.28 4.47 2.68
CA VAL A 22 8.25 4.30 3.72
C VAL A 22 8.41 5.39 4.77
N ASP A 23 9.62 5.60 5.29
CA ASP A 23 9.92 6.61 6.32
C ASP A 23 9.62 8.03 5.83
N LEU A 24 9.91 8.30 4.54
CA LEU A 24 9.58 9.59 3.92
C LEU A 24 8.07 9.80 3.83
N ASN A 25 7.32 8.78 3.39
CA ASN A 25 5.86 8.83 3.32
C ASN A 25 5.27 9.03 4.73
N ASP A 26 5.72 8.26 5.70
CA ASP A 26 5.26 8.36 7.09
C ASP A 26 5.50 9.75 7.67
N THR A 27 6.68 10.32 7.39
CA THR A 27 7.02 11.68 7.82
C THR A 27 6.09 12.71 7.19
N LEU A 28 5.85 12.60 5.88
CA LEU A 28 4.94 13.48 5.14
C LEU A 28 3.51 13.40 5.70
N VAL A 29 2.99 12.19 5.88
CA VAL A 29 1.63 11.96 6.39
C VAL A 29 1.47 12.52 7.80
N ARG A 30 2.40 12.22 8.71
CA ARG A 30 2.36 12.74 10.08
C ARG A 30 2.38 14.27 10.10
N HIS A 31 3.23 14.88 9.28
CA HIS A 31 3.36 16.34 9.21
C HIS A 31 2.10 16.98 8.65
N TRP A 32 1.51 16.38 7.61
CA TRP A 32 0.28 16.85 7.00
C TRP A 32 -0.88 16.89 8.01
N TYR A 33 -1.12 15.79 8.72
CA TYR A 33 -2.24 15.72 9.66
C TYR A 33 -1.97 16.49 10.98
N ALA A 34 -0.72 16.68 11.37
CA ALA A 34 -0.38 17.52 12.52
C ALA A 34 -0.72 19.00 12.30
N ALA A 35 -0.79 19.46 11.05
CA ALA A 35 -1.13 20.84 10.73
C ALA A 35 -2.61 21.20 10.97
N ASN A 36 -3.50 20.23 11.17
CA ASN A 36 -4.95 20.38 11.42
C ASN A 36 -5.72 21.24 10.41
N HIS A 37 -5.21 21.40 9.18
CA HIS A 37 -5.81 22.19 8.11
C HIS A 37 -5.92 21.36 6.84
N TYR A 38 -6.65 20.24 6.92
CA TYR A 38 -6.86 19.35 5.79
C TYR A 38 -8.36 19.20 5.46
N PRO A 39 -8.73 19.07 4.18
CA PRO A 39 -10.09 18.79 3.75
C PRO A 39 -10.66 17.52 4.37
N VAL A 40 -11.93 17.62 4.79
CA VAL A 40 -12.71 16.49 5.34
C VAL A 40 -14.09 16.47 4.69
N ILE A 41 -14.74 15.32 4.71
CA ILE A 41 -16.13 15.15 4.28
C ILE A 41 -16.97 14.77 5.49
N GLY A 42 -17.92 15.64 5.88
CA GLY A 42 -18.76 15.39 7.05
C GLY A 42 -17.97 15.17 8.35
N GLN A 43 -16.86 15.90 8.54
CA GLN A 43 -15.92 15.77 9.65
C GLN A 43 -15.08 14.47 9.64
N MET A 44 -15.13 13.68 8.59
CA MET A 44 -14.35 12.45 8.42
C MET A 44 -13.32 12.60 7.30
N ILE A 45 -12.21 11.88 7.42
CA ILE A 45 -11.23 11.71 6.35
C ILE A 45 -11.69 10.54 5.49
N PRO A 46 -12.03 10.74 4.19
CA PRO A 46 -12.41 9.66 3.31
C PRO A 46 -11.18 8.91 2.80
N VAL A 47 -10.95 7.71 3.29
CA VAL A 47 -9.82 6.87 2.90
C VAL A 47 -10.31 5.67 2.10
N ALA A 48 -9.94 5.63 0.82
CA ALA A 48 -10.18 4.49 -0.05
C ALA A 48 -9.07 3.44 0.13
N ILE A 49 -9.45 2.19 0.24
CA ILE A 49 -8.54 1.05 0.15
C ILE A 49 -8.84 0.29 -1.13
N ASP A 50 -7.80 0.09 -1.92
CA ASP A 50 -7.86 -0.66 -3.16
C ASP A 50 -6.68 -1.62 -3.28
N GLY A 51 -6.92 -2.75 -3.94
CA GLY A 51 -5.95 -3.78 -4.24
C GLY A 51 -5.61 -3.83 -5.72
N SER A 52 -4.35 -4.12 -6.03
CA SER A 52 -3.87 -4.27 -7.40
C SER A 52 -2.82 -5.36 -7.49
N THR A 53 -2.84 -6.08 -8.60
CA THR A 53 -1.76 -6.99 -8.94
C THR A 53 -0.66 -6.24 -9.69
N LEU A 54 0.57 -6.32 -9.20
CA LEU A 54 1.75 -5.76 -9.85
C LEU A 54 2.52 -6.84 -10.60
N GLU A 55 2.85 -6.55 -11.85
CA GLU A 55 3.85 -7.30 -12.58
C GLU A 55 5.25 -6.81 -12.18
N ILE A 56 6.08 -7.73 -11.70
CA ILE A 56 7.43 -7.44 -11.20
C ILE A 56 8.47 -8.13 -12.10
N PRO A 57 9.77 -7.75 -12.03
CA PRO A 57 10.79 -8.36 -12.87
C PRO A 57 10.77 -9.89 -12.77
N ASN A 58 10.66 -10.56 -13.93
CA ASN A 58 10.42 -12.00 -14.00
C ASN A 58 11.72 -12.80 -13.76
N THR A 59 12.22 -12.80 -12.54
CA THR A 59 13.37 -13.61 -12.12
C THR A 59 12.95 -14.82 -11.30
N PRO A 60 13.71 -15.93 -11.30
CA PRO A 60 13.39 -17.09 -10.47
C PRO A 60 13.19 -16.73 -8.99
N LYS A 61 14.07 -15.89 -8.45
CA LYS A 61 14.03 -15.44 -7.04
C LYS A 61 12.74 -14.68 -6.71
N LEU A 62 12.27 -13.81 -7.61
CA LEU A 62 11.05 -13.03 -7.38
C LEU A 62 9.79 -13.87 -7.56
N ARG A 63 9.78 -14.85 -8.49
CA ARG A 63 8.69 -15.81 -8.58
C ARG A 63 8.55 -16.66 -7.32
N GLU A 64 9.67 -17.15 -6.79
CA GLU A 64 9.68 -17.94 -5.55
C GLU A 64 9.18 -17.13 -4.35
N PHE A 65 9.59 -15.86 -4.26
CA PHE A 65 9.26 -15.00 -3.12
C PHE A 65 7.83 -14.47 -3.17
N TYR A 66 7.43 -13.88 -4.32
CA TYR A 66 6.11 -13.24 -4.44
C TYR A 66 5.04 -14.15 -5.03
N GLY A 67 5.43 -15.14 -5.81
CA GLY A 67 4.52 -15.99 -6.57
C GLY A 67 4.50 -15.65 -8.06
N GLU A 68 3.77 -16.44 -8.82
CA GLU A 68 3.69 -16.31 -10.27
C GLU A 68 2.29 -16.66 -10.80
N THR A 69 1.95 -16.06 -11.92
CA THR A 69 0.79 -16.49 -12.72
C THR A 69 1.26 -17.40 -13.82
N GLY A 70 0.61 -18.49 -14.04
CA GLY A 70 0.91 -19.38 -15.17
C GLY A 70 0.41 -20.79 -14.94
N GLY A 71 0.23 -21.52 -16.03
CA GLY A 71 -0.14 -22.91 -16.01
C GLY A 71 1.10 -23.83 -15.97
N LYS A 72 0.86 -25.13 -15.79
CA LYS A 72 1.89 -26.17 -15.69
C LYS A 72 2.84 -26.33 -16.89
N GLN A 73 2.59 -25.61 -18.00
CA GLN A 73 3.30 -25.80 -19.28
C GLN A 73 4.33 -24.71 -19.61
N ALA A 74 4.36 -23.58 -18.88
CA ALA A 74 5.35 -22.52 -19.09
C ALA A 74 5.65 -21.81 -17.76
N PRO A 75 6.89 -21.27 -17.58
CA PRO A 75 7.19 -20.43 -16.43
C PRO A 75 6.22 -19.26 -16.40
N GLY A 76 5.58 -19.05 -15.24
CA GLY A 76 4.67 -17.93 -15.06
C GLY A 76 5.39 -16.59 -15.00
N LEU A 77 4.62 -15.52 -15.01
CA LEU A 77 5.11 -14.18 -14.77
C LEU A 77 5.11 -13.87 -13.26
N ALA A 78 6.23 -13.38 -12.76
CA ALA A 78 6.33 -12.97 -11.37
C ALA A 78 5.34 -11.83 -11.08
N ARG A 79 4.52 -12.00 -10.06
CA ARG A 79 3.53 -11.01 -9.63
C ARG A 79 3.51 -10.86 -8.12
N ALA A 80 3.09 -9.68 -7.69
CA ALA A 80 2.86 -9.37 -6.29
C ALA A 80 1.48 -8.75 -6.12
N GLN A 81 0.86 -8.96 -4.98
CA GLN A 81 -0.36 -8.27 -4.59
C GLN A 81 0.03 -7.00 -3.82
N MET A 82 -0.52 -5.87 -4.25
CA MET A 82 -0.38 -4.58 -3.57
C MET A 82 -1.74 -4.12 -3.09
N SER A 83 -1.77 -3.51 -1.93
CA SER A 83 -2.93 -2.74 -1.46
C SER A 83 -2.45 -1.40 -0.93
N HIS A 84 -3.23 -0.35 -1.14
CA HIS A 84 -2.91 0.97 -0.65
C HIS A 84 -4.13 1.65 -0.04
N ALA A 85 -3.88 2.50 0.96
CA ALA A 85 -4.86 3.38 1.57
C ALA A 85 -4.61 4.81 1.09
N TYR A 86 -5.62 5.41 0.48
CA TYR A 86 -5.52 6.71 -0.19
C TYR A 86 -6.56 7.68 0.37
N ASP A 87 -6.11 8.82 0.89
CA ASP A 87 -7.00 9.91 1.27
C ASP A 87 -7.50 10.62 0.02
N VAL A 88 -8.76 10.41 -0.29
CA VAL A 88 -9.39 10.87 -1.53
C VAL A 88 -9.59 12.38 -1.54
N ALA A 89 -9.83 12.99 -0.38
CA ALA A 89 -10.05 14.43 -0.26
C ALA A 89 -8.74 15.22 -0.38
N ASN A 90 -7.64 14.65 0.11
CA ASN A 90 -6.34 15.32 0.16
C ASN A 90 -5.37 14.88 -0.95
N GLY A 91 -5.68 13.80 -1.66
CA GLY A 91 -4.83 13.32 -2.74
C GLY A 91 -3.52 12.68 -2.24
N ILE A 92 -3.53 12.05 -1.06
CA ILE A 92 -2.32 11.54 -0.41
C ILE A 92 -2.43 10.03 -0.20
N CYS A 93 -1.38 9.29 -0.59
CA CYS A 93 -1.23 7.90 -0.21
C CYS A 93 -0.77 7.82 1.25
N LEU A 94 -1.60 7.23 2.11
CA LEU A 94 -1.33 7.11 3.53
C LEU A 94 -0.47 5.90 3.85
N SER A 95 -0.74 4.78 3.18
CA SER A 95 -0.03 3.52 3.38
C SER A 95 -0.10 2.67 2.12
N ALA A 96 0.93 1.90 1.86
CA ALA A 96 0.95 0.88 0.82
C ALA A 96 1.60 -0.40 1.36
N VAL A 97 0.99 -1.53 1.07
CA VAL A 97 1.45 -2.86 1.48
C VAL A 97 1.65 -3.71 0.25
N LEU A 98 2.81 -4.34 0.15
CA LEU A 98 3.14 -5.30 -0.89
C LEU A 98 3.32 -6.68 -0.26
N ASP A 99 2.74 -7.71 -0.88
CA ASP A 99 2.83 -9.08 -0.39
C ASP A 99 2.79 -10.08 -1.56
N ARG A 100 2.79 -11.37 -1.25
CA ARG A 100 2.70 -12.45 -2.23
C ARG A 100 1.45 -12.29 -3.09
N TYR A 101 1.54 -12.74 -4.33
CA TYR A 101 0.45 -12.68 -5.31
C TYR A 101 -0.88 -13.29 -4.80
N GLU A 102 -0.78 -14.35 -4.00
CA GLU A 102 -1.94 -15.04 -3.42
C GLU A 102 -2.40 -14.47 -2.08
N ALA A 103 -1.79 -13.35 -1.62
CA ALA A 103 -2.17 -12.74 -0.36
C ALA A 103 -3.63 -12.26 -0.39
N SER A 104 -4.29 -12.42 0.74
CA SER A 104 -5.69 -11.98 0.89
C SER A 104 -5.79 -10.46 0.84
N GLU A 105 -6.60 -9.93 -0.06
CA GLU A 105 -6.89 -8.49 -0.16
C GLU A 105 -7.42 -7.94 1.17
N ARG A 106 -8.23 -8.73 1.87
CA ARG A 106 -8.75 -8.37 3.19
C ARG A 106 -7.65 -8.21 4.24
N ASP A 107 -6.67 -9.12 4.27
CA ASP A 107 -5.57 -9.04 5.23
C ASP A 107 -4.66 -7.84 4.91
N LEU A 108 -4.45 -7.55 3.63
CA LEU A 108 -3.72 -6.36 3.19
C LEU A 108 -4.47 -5.07 3.56
N ALA A 109 -5.79 -5.05 3.40
CA ALA A 109 -6.63 -3.93 3.81
C ALA A 109 -6.54 -3.68 5.32
N LEU A 110 -6.62 -4.73 6.14
CA LEU A 110 -6.46 -4.61 7.60
C LEU A 110 -5.08 -4.06 7.99
N ARG A 111 -4.02 -4.51 7.33
CA ARG A 111 -2.66 -3.98 7.55
C ARG A 111 -2.56 -2.50 7.20
N ASN A 112 -3.17 -2.07 6.09
CA ASN A 112 -3.25 -0.66 5.73
C ASN A 112 -4.02 0.16 6.77
N MET A 113 -5.18 -0.33 7.23
CA MET A 113 -5.96 0.35 8.27
C MET A 113 -5.16 0.53 9.56
N GLN A 114 -4.45 -0.50 10.00
CA GLN A 114 -3.57 -0.44 11.18
C GLN A 114 -2.44 0.57 11.00
N ALA A 115 -1.79 0.58 9.83
CA ALA A 115 -0.73 1.53 9.51
C ALA A 115 -1.24 2.97 9.53
N VAL A 116 -2.40 3.23 8.91
CA VAL A 116 -3.02 4.56 8.89
C VAL A 116 -3.33 5.04 10.30
N TYR A 117 -3.95 4.22 11.16
CA TYR A 117 -4.18 4.62 12.57
C TYR A 117 -2.89 4.88 13.35
N GLY A 118 -1.82 4.18 13.04
CA GLY A 118 -0.49 4.43 13.61
C GLY A 118 0.14 5.75 13.17
N LEU A 119 -0.26 6.27 12.00
CA LEU A 119 0.26 7.51 11.44
C LEU A 119 -0.55 8.74 11.85
N VAL A 120 -1.88 8.66 11.71
CA VAL A 120 -2.78 9.81 11.89
C VAL A 120 -3.41 9.87 13.29
N GLY A 121 -3.27 8.80 14.07
CA GLY A 121 -3.88 8.67 15.40
C GLY A 121 -5.32 8.14 15.35
N GLN A 122 -5.76 7.54 16.47
CA GLN A 122 -7.08 6.94 16.58
C GLN A 122 -8.21 7.96 16.83
N SER A 123 -7.87 9.20 17.11
CA SER A 123 -8.84 10.26 17.40
C SER A 123 -9.45 10.90 16.14
N LEU A 124 -8.82 10.69 14.98
CA LEU A 124 -9.34 11.22 13.73
C LEU A 124 -10.42 10.27 13.17
N PRO A 125 -11.64 10.75 12.93
CA PRO A 125 -12.68 9.94 12.34
C PRO A 125 -12.36 9.67 10.87
N ILE A 126 -12.25 8.38 10.52
CA ILE A 126 -11.96 7.92 9.15
C ILE A 126 -13.20 7.26 8.57
N LEU A 127 -13.57 7.69 7.37
CA LEU A 127 -14.56 7.01 6.54
C LEU A 127 -13.84 6.07 5.58
N TRP A 128 -13.89 4.77 5.85
CA TRP A 128 -13.28 3.78 4.99
C TRP A 128 -14.15 3.49 3.77
N LEU A 129 -13.56 3.56 2.59
CA LEU A 129 -14.20 3.30 1.30
C LEU A 129 -13.57 2.04 0.68
N PHE A 130 -14.40 1.08 0.31
CA PHE A 130 -13.99 -0.16 -0.35
C PHE A 130 -14.75 -0.30 -1.68
N ASP A 131 -14.16 -1.00 -2.64
CA ASP A 131 -14.87 -1.34 -3.86
C ASP A 131 -15.98 -2.37 -3.59
N ARG A 132 -17.02 -2.36 -4.43
CA ARG A 132 -18.22 -3.21 -4.29
C ARG A 132 -17.93 -4.70 -4.49
N GLY A 133 -16.76 -5.06 -5.00
CA GLY A 133 -16.37 -6.45 -5.25
C GLY A 133 -16.05 -7.26 -3.99
N ASP A 134 -15.83 -6.60 -2.86
CA ASP A 134 -15.41 -7.27 -1.63
C ASP A 134 -16.52 -7.14 -0.57
N PRO A 135 -17.34 -8.20 -0.33
CA PRO A 135 -18.34 -8.15 0.73
C PRO A 135 -17.62 -8.15 2.08
N TRP A 136 -17.34 -6.97 2.60
CA TRP A 136 -16.96 -6.77 3.98
C TRP A 136 -18.12 -7.20 4.89
N THR A 137 -18.21 -8.48 5.19
CA THR A 137 -19.04 -8.94 6.28
C THR A 137 -18.28 -8.67 7.57
N ALA A 138 -18.70 -7.64 8.31
CA ALA A 138 -18.20 -7.39 9.65
C ALA A 138 -18.21 -8.70 10.46
N PRO A 139 -17.18 -9.02 11.26
CA PRO A 139 -17.21 -10.19 12.12
C PRO A 139 -18.47 -10.09 13.00
N ARG A 140 -19.32 -11.10 12.93
CA ARG A 140 -20.47 -11.19 13.84
C ARG A 140 -19.91 -11.22 15.25
N THR A 141 -20.08 -10.13 15.99
CA THR A 141 -19.90 -10.15 17.44
C THR A 141 -20.88 -11.16 17.99
N SER A 142 -20.41 -12.33 18.37
CA SER A 142 -21.19 -13.27 19.16
C SER A 142 -21.55 -12.54 20.47
N ARG A 143 -22.79 -12.11 20.58
CA ARG A 143 -23.35 -11.72 21.87
C ARG A 143 -23.39 -13.00 22.71
N ALA A 144 -22.58 -13.03 23.76
CA ALA A 144 -22.76 -13.93 24.88
C ALA A 144 -23.97 -13.50 25.71
#